data_5641245d86a9e3fca4dd17368bc135bc
#
_entry.id   5641245d86a9e3fca4dd17368bc135bc
#
_cell.length_a   1.000
_cell.length_b   1.000
_cell.length_c   1.000
_cell.angle_alpha   90.00
_cell.angle_beta   90.00
_cell.angle_gamma   90.00
#
_symmetry.space_group_name_H-M   'P 1'
#
loop_
_entity.id
_entity.type
_entity.pdbx_description
1 polymer ?
#
loop_
_entity_poly.entity_id
_entity_poly.type
_entity_poly.pdbx_seq_one_letter_code
_entity_poly.pdbx_strand_id
1 'polypeptide(L)'
;MRRLLVLLAAVALIAVVVIGLTQAGGEKAPAASDFDLPKAQQELSTAPAPLNGLYAQGNELIGGGKDAFDARLTELKGTPLVINKWASWCGPCQAEFPIFQAATLQHGKEVGFIGLNSQDKDPAARGFLAKRPLPFPSYTDPASEIAYDRKIAAGFPMTQFIGRDGEVAYTHTGPYTSADDLEADIEKYLN
;
A
#
# COMPACT_ATOMS: atom_id res chain seq x y z
N MET A 1 -3.54 58.57 13.51
CA MET A 1 -3.07 57.32 14.16
C MET A 1 -4.02 56.12 13.93
N ARG A 2 -5.30 56.21 14.27
CA ARG A 2 -6.25 55.10 14.16
C ARG A 2 -6.41 54.54 12.73
N ARG A 3 -6.44 55.37 11.68
CA ARG A 3 -6.52 54.94 10.27
C ARG A 3 -5.25 54.24 9.79
N LEU A 4 -4.07 54.67 10.27
CA LEU A 4 -2.79 54.05 9.93
C LEU A 4 -2.68 52.64 10.55
N LEU A 5 -3.13 52.47 11.79
CA LEU A 5 -3.17 51.17 12.46
C LEU A 5 -4.12 50.17 11.78
N VAL A 6 -5.28 50.62 11.29
CA VAL A 6 -6.23 49.83 10.54
C VAL A 6 -5.63 49.34 9.20
N LEU A 7 -4.92 50.25 8.49
CA LEU A 7 -4.25 49.89 7.23
C LEU A 7 -3.12 48.90 7.45
N LEU A 8 -2.31 49.07 8.50
CA LEU A 8 -1.26 48.10 8.84
C LEU A 8 -1.82 46.72 9.23
N ALA A 9 -2.93 46.69 9.97
CA ALA A 9 -3.60 45.45 10.31
C ALA A 9 -4.19 44.74 9.07
N ALA A 10 -4.76 45.48 8.13
CA ALA A 10 -5.29 44.92 6.89
C ALA A 10 -4.18 44.35 5.99
N VAL A 11 -3.04 45.05 5.89
CA VAL A 11 -1.87 44.55 5.12
C VAL A 11 -1.29 43.28 5.77
N ALA A 12 -1.19 43.23 7.10
CA ALA A 12 -0.73 42.06 7.81
C ALA A 12 -1.67 40.86 7.61
N LEU A 13 -2.99 41.09 7.63
CA LEU A 13 -3.98 40.02 7.37
C LEU A 13 -3.89 39.49 5.95
N ILE A 14 -3.74 40.35 4.96
CA ILE A 14 -3.55 39.95 3.55
C ILE A 14 -2.26 39.18 3.39
N ALA A 15 -1.17 39.59 4.03
CA ALA A 15 0.10 38.86 3.98
C ALA A 15 -0.03 37.45 4.57
N VAL A 16 -0.72 37.30 5.70
CA VAL A 16 -0.99 35.96 6.31
C VAL A 16 -1.84 35.08 5.41
N VAL A 17 -2.87 35.64 4.76
CA VAL A 17 -3.73 34.90 3.82
C VAL A 17 -2.94 34.50 2.58
N VAL A 18 -2.11 35.36 2.02
CA VAL A 18 -1.27 35.07 0.85
C VAL A 18 -0.23 33.98 1.19
N ILE A 19 0.41 34.06 2.36
CA ILE A 19 1.36 33.03 2.83
C ILE A 19 0.62 31.72 3.07
N GLY A 20 -0.57 31.74 3.67
CA GLY A 20 -1.40 30.55 3.86
C GLY A 20 -1.81 29.88 2.56
N LEU A 21 -2.17 30.66 1.53
CA LEU A 21 -2.54 30.15 0.21
C LEU A 21 -1.33 29.61 -0.59
N THR A 22 -0.13 30.18 -0.39
CA THR A 22 1.10 29.67 -1.03
C THR A 22 1.64 28.40 -0.34
N GLN A 23 1.34 28.19 0.94
CA GLN A 23 1.66 26.95 1.65
C GLN A 23 0.62 25.86 1.46
N ALA A 24 -0.60 26.20 1.02
CA ALA A 24 -1.59 25.25 0.51
C ALA A 24 -1.30 24.81 -0.94
N GLY A 25 -0.10 25.09 -1.44
CA GLY A 25 0.42 24.67 -2.73
C GLY A 25 0.45 23.15 -2.82
N GLY A 26 -0.34 22.60 -3.73
CA GLY A 26 -0.69 21.23 -3.94
C GLY A 26 0.41 20.23 -3.61
N GLU A 27 0.04 19.16 -2.98
CA GLU A 27 0.86 17.95 -2.86
C GLU A 27 1.41 17.62 -4.24
N LYS A 28 2.70 17.84 -4.37
CA LYS A 28 3.44 17.50 -5.59
C LYS A 28 3.19 16.03 -5.83
N ALA A 29 2.56 15.69 -6.95
CA ALA A 29 2.32 14.30 -7.31
C ALA A 29 3.61 13.50 -7.04
N PRO A 30 3.55 12.37 -6.31
CA PRO A 30 4.74 11.63 -5.95
C PRO A 30 5.58 11.33 -7.20
N ALA A 31 6.89 11.58 -7.13
CA ALA A 31 7.81 11.24 -8.22
C ALA A 31 7.70 9.76 -8.55
N ALA A 32 7.97 9.37 -9.81
CA ALA A 32 8.07 7.97 -10.18
C ALA A 32 9.07 7.26 -9.27
N SER A 33 8.80 6.00 -8.93
CA SER A 33 9.70 5.19 -8.11
C SER A 33 10.93 4.79 -8.92
N ASP A 34 12.12 4.85 -8.31
CA ASP A 34 13.35 4.28 -8.88
C ASP A 34 13.41 2.75 -8.70
N PHE A 35 12.32 2.12 -8.28
CA PHE A 35 12.25 0.69 -8.03
C PHE A 35 12.32 -0.10 -9.34
N ASP A 36 13.32 -0.97 -9.46
CA ASP A 36 13.56 -1.83 -10.61
C ASP A 36 12.71 -3.11 -10.52
N LEU A 37 11.48 -3.03 -11.02
CA LEU A 37 10.55 -4.16 -11.02
C LEU A 37 11.07 -5.40 -11.79
N PRO A 38 11.66 -5.29 -12.99
CA PRO A 38 12.25 -6.44 -13.69
C PRO A 38 13.30 -7.17 -12.87
N LYS A 39 14.19 -6.44 -12.21
CA LYS A 39 15.19 -7.02 -11.31
C LYS A 39 14.56 -7.71 -10.11
N ALA A 40 13.58 -7.07 -9.47
CA ALA A 40 12.84 -7.65 -8.35
C ALA A 40 12.12 -8.95 -8.77
N GLN A 41 11.46 -8.99 -9.91
CA GLN A 41 10.81 -10.20 -10.43
C GLN A 41 11.81 -11.32 -10.73
N GLN A 42 12.98 -10.99 -11.28
CA GLN A 42 14.04 -11.96 -11.51
C GLN A 42 14.55 -12.56 -10.18
N GLU A 43 14.73 -11.76 -9.16
CA GLU A 43 15.18 -12.18 -7.84
C GLU A 43 14.16 -13.09 -7.16
N LEU A 44 12.87 -12.71 -7.21
CA LEU A 44 11.75 -13.46 -6.64
C LEU A 44 11.35 -14.69 -7.45
N SER A 45 11.75 -14.81 -8.71
CA SER A 45 11.51 -16.00 -9.53
C SER A 45 12.16 -17.26 -8.96
N THR A 46 13.18 -17.10 -8.10
CA THR A 46 13.87 -18.19 -7.40
C THR A 46 13.19 -18.60 -6.10
N ALA A 47 12.08 -17.96 -5.72
CA ALA A 47 11.29 -18.38 -4.56
C ALA A 47 10.70 -19.78 -4.77
N PRO A 48 10.53 -20.57 -3.71
CA PRO A 48 9.88 -21.88 -3.84
C PRO A 48 8.40 -21.71 -4.25
N ALA A 49 7.84 -22.75 -4.91
CA ALA A 49 6.41 -22.79 -5.15
C ALA A 49 5.64 -22.81 -3.80
N PRO A 50 4.49 -22.12 -3.68
CA PRO A 50 3.77 -21.39 -4.73
C PRO A 50 4.20 -19.93 -4.91
N LEU A 51 5.17 -19.43 -4.14
CA LEU A 51 5.56 -18.02 -4.11
C LEU A 51 6.12 -17.51 -5.44
N ASN A 52 6.90 -18.31 -6.16
CA ASN A 52 7.39 -17.93 -7.49
C ASN A 52 6.24 -17.63 -8.46
N GLY A 53 5.15 -18.40 -8.42
CA GLY A 53 3.93 -18.15 -9.19
C GLY A 53 3.20 -16.86 -8.78
N LEU A 54 3.19 -16.56 -7.49
CA LEU A 54 2.64 -15.30 -6.99
C LEU A 54 3.42 -14.09 -7.55
N TYR A 55 4.74 -14.10 -7.44
CA TYR A 55 5.59 -12.97 -7.84
C TYR A 55 5.77 -12.84 -9.36
N ALA A 56 5.52 -13.90 -10.14
CA ALA A 56 5.43 -13.81 -11.60
C ALA A 56 4.33 -12.82 -12.04
N GLN A 57 3.32 -12.59 -11.21
CA GLN A 57 2.24 -11.61 -11.40
C GLN A 57 2.53 -10.26 -10.72
N GLY A 58 3.77 -9.97 -10.38
CA GLY A 58 4.16 -8.71 -9.75
C GLY A 58 3.65 -7.50 -10.52
N ASN A 59 3.12 -6.51 -9.80
CA ASN A 59 2.50 -5.29 -10.33
C ASN A 59 1.19 -5.47 -11.11
N GLU A 60 0.65 -6.70 -11.20
CA GLU A 60 -0.66 -6.89 -11.82
C GLU A 60 -1.79 -6.42 -10.90
N LEU A 61 -2.82 -5.82 -11.51
CA LEU A 61 -4.09 -5.54 -10.86
C LEU A 61 -5.10 -6.58 -11.33
N ILE A 62 -5.39 -7.55 -10.48
CA ILE A 62 -6.19 -8.74 -10.76
C ILE A 62 -7.64 -8.48 -10.39
N GLY A 63 -8.54 -8.70 -11.35
CA GLY A 63 -9.98 -8.66 -11.15
C GLY A 63 -10.54 -10.01 -10.67
N GLY A 64 -11.88 -10.12 -10.70
CA GLY A 64 -12.60 -11.35 -10.35
C GLY A 64 -13.12 -11.38 -8.90
N GLY A 65 -12.93 -10.27 -8.17
CA GLY A 65 -13.53 -10.08 -6.85
C GLY A 65 -13.10 -11.12 -5.81
N LYS A 66 -14.02 -11.43 -4.90
CA LYS A 66 -13.76 -12.33 -3.76
C LYS A 66 -13.37 -13.73 -4.21
N ASP A 67 -14.00 -14.28 -5.26
CA ASP A 67 -13.71 -15.65 -5.71
C ASP A 67 -12.26 -15.81 -6.19
N ALA A 68 -11.74 -14.84 -6.96
CA ALA A 68 -10.36 -14.84 -7.42
C ALA A 68 -9.38 -14.67 -6.25
N PHE A 69 -9.72 -13.82 -5.28
CA PHE A 69 -8.91 -13.63 -4.08
C PHE A 69 -8.85 -14.90 -3.22
N ASP A 70 -9.99 -15.54 -2.96
CA ASP A 70 -10.08 -16.78 -2.17
C ASP A 70 -9.37 -17.94 -2.86
N ALA A 71 -9.45 -18.04 -4.19
CA ALA A 71 -8.68 -19.01 -4.97
C ALA A 71 -7.18 -18.82 -4.75
N ARG A 72 -6.69 -17.57 -4.75
CA ARG A 72 -5.29 -17.26 -4.46
C ARG A 72 -4.89 -17.67 -3.03
N LEU A 73 -5.71 -17.36 -2.04
CA LEU A 73 -5.42 -17.78 -0.65
C LEU A 73 -5.36 -19.31 -0.54
N THR A 74 -6.20 -20.01 -1.30
CA THR A 74 -6.19 -21.49 -1.35
C THR A 74 -4.89 -22.01 -1.96
N GLU A 75 -4.39 -21.42 -3.05
CA GLU A 75 -3.10 -21.79 -3.66
C GLU A 75 -1.92 -21.56 -2.72
N LEU A 76 -2.00 -20.52 -1.88
CA LEU A 76 -0.95 -20.13 -0.94
C LEU A 76 -1.08 -20.82 0.44
N LYS A 77 -1.99 -21.76 0.59
CA LYS A 77 -2.20 -22.44 1.87
C LYS A 77 -0.92 -23.06 2.41
N GLY A 78 -0.63 -22.81 3.69
CA GLY A 78 0.61 -23.24 4.34
C GLY A 78 1.77 -22.27 4.21
N THR A 79 1.59 -21.17 3.45
CA THR A 79 2.54 -20.05 3.35
C THR A 79 2.06 -18.90 4.20
N PRO A 80 2.91 -18.29 5.03
CA PRO A 80 2.54 -17.06 5.74
C PRO A 80 2.36 -15.92 4.76
N LEU A 81 1.38 -15.03 5.01
CA LEU A 81 1.02 -13.95 4.07
C LEU A 81 0.96 -12.58 4.75
N VAL A 82 1.34 -11.57 4.00
CA VAL A 82 1.10 -10.15 4.29
C VAL A 82 0.13 -9.61 3.25
N ILE A 83 -1.05 -9.16 3.68
CA ILE A 83 -2.07 -8.56 2.82
C ILE A 83 -2.14 -7.08 3.14
N ASN A 84 -1.70 -6.23 2.22
CA ASN A 84 -1.74 -4.77 2.36
C ASN A 84 -2.93 -4.18 1.61
N LYS A 85 -3.86 -3.55 2.35
CA LYS A 85 -5.00 -2.82 1.76
C LYS A 85 -4.61 -1.38 1.45
N TRP A 86 -4.78 -1.00 0.19
CA TRP A 86 -4.40 0.30 -0.33
C TRP A 86 -5.41 0.87 -1.34
N ALA A 87 -5.26 2.15 -1.67
CA ALA A 87 -5.95 2.80 -2.78
C ALA A 87 -5.06 3.88 -3.41
N SER A 88 -5.26 4.16 -4.70
CA SER A 88 -4.46 5.15 -5.43
C SER A 88 -4.66 6.59 -4.93
N TRP A 89 -5.78 6.89 -4.32
CA TRP A 89 -6.10 8.18 -3.72
C TRP A 89 -5.63 8.32 -2.25
N CYS A 90 -5.13 7.25 -1.64
CA CYS A 90 -4.71 7.22 -0.24
C CYS A 90 -3.24 7.65 -0.10
N GLY A 91 -2.99 8.89 0.30
CA GLY A 91 -1.64 9.44 0.48
C GLY A 91 -0.75 8.60 1.41
N PRO A 92 -1.18 8.24 2.63
CA PRO A 92 -0.42 7.35 3.51
C PRO A 92 -0.09 5.99 2.90
N CYS A 93 -1.03 5.38 2.13
CA CYS A 93 -0.76 4.12 1.44
C CYS A 93 0.36 4.27 0.39
N GLN A 94 0.37 5.41 -0.33
CA GLN A 94 1.41 5.70 -1.31
C GLN A 94 2.79 5.84 -0.68
N ALA A 95 2.86 6.39 0.54
CA ALA A 95 4.11 6.62 1.26
C ALA A 95 4.76 5.32 1.74
N GLU A 96 3.99 4.28 2.05
CA GLU A 96 4.51 3.00 2.54
C GLU A 96 4.95 2.03 1.43
N PHE A 97 4.63 2.28 0.15
CA PHE A 97 5.00 1.39 -0.95
C PHE A 97 6.49 1.04 -1.01
N PRO A 98 7.44 1.98 -0.83
CA PRO A 98 8.86 1.64 -0.79
C PRO A 98 9.23 0.67 0.33
N ILE A 99 8.51 0.72 1.47
CA ILE A 99 8.70 -0.20 2.60
C ILE A 99 8.27 -1.61 2.20
N PHE A 100 7.10 -1.76 1.57
CA PHE A 100 6.63 -3.05 1.06
C PHE A 100 7.49 -3.60 -0.09
N GLN A 101 8.03 -2.73 -0.95
CA GLN A 101 8.99 -3.13 -1.99
C GLN A 101 10.23 -3.78 -1.36
N ALA A 102 10.83 -3.14 -0.35
CA ALA A 102 12.01 -3.65 0.35
C ALA A 102 11.70 -4.94 1.12
N ALA A 103 10.63 -4.96 1.91
CA ALA A 103 10.22 -6.13 2.68
C ALA A 103 9.93 -7.34 1.79
N THR A 104 9.33 -7.13 0.61
CA THR A 104 9.09 -8.23 -0.33
C THR A 104 10.38 -8.82 -0.88
N LEU A 105 11.39 -8.01 -1.19
CA LEU A 105 12.70 -8.51 -1.64
C LEU A 105 13.41 -9.29 -0.53
N GLN A 106 13.27 -8.86 0.70
CA GLN A 106 13.91 -9.48 1.85
C GLN A 106 13.25 -10.81 2.25
N HIS A 107 11.91 -10.84 2.32
CA HIS A 107 11.14 -11.97 2.86
C HIS A 107 10.36 -12.77 1.83
N GLY A 108 10.31 -12.34 0.57
CA GLY A 108 9.42 -12.91 -0.45
C GLY A 108 9.73 -14.37 -0.84
N LYS A 109 10.82 -14.97 -0.37
CA LYS A 109 11.09 -16.40 -0.53
C LYS A 109 10.42 -17.28 0.53
N GLU A 110 9.89 -16.66 1.59
CA GLU A 110 9.29 -17.35 2.75
C GLU A 110 7.88 -16.85 3.05
N VAL A 111 7.60 -15.57 2.73
CA VAL A 111 6.33 -14.87 2.98
C VAL A 111 5.72 -14.39 1.67
N GLY A 112 4.44 -14.66 1.46
CA GLY A 112 3.68 -14.14 0.32
C GLY A 112 3.15 -12.73 0.61
N PHE A 113 3.37 -11.80 -0.33
CA PHE A 113 2.82 -10.45 -0.26
C PHE A 113 1.70 -10.28 -1.29
N ILE A 114 0.58 -9.71 -0.86
CA ILE A 114 -0.60 -9.47 -1.71
C ILE A 114 -1.14 -8.07 -1.42
N GLY A 115 -1.41 -7.29 -2.47
CA GLY A 115 -2.15 -6.05 -2.38
C GLY A 115 -3.66 -6.28 -2.43
N LEU A 116 -4.42 -5.49 -1.71
CA LEU A 116 -5.87 -5.38 -1.83
C LEU A 116 -6.21 -3.93 -2.18
N ASN A 117 -6.47 -3.68 -3.46
CA ASN A 117 -6.86 -2.35 -3.94
C ASN A 117 -8.37 -2.15 -3.72
N SER A 118 -8.74 -1.46 -2.65
CA SER A 118 -10.13 -1.33 -2.20
C SER A 118 -10.65 0.09 -2.38
N GLN A 119 -11.95 0.24 -2.68
CA GLN A 119 -12.63 1.54 -2.89
C GLN A 119 -11.92 2.44 -3.91
N ASP A 120 -11.38 1.85 -4.96
CA ASP A 120 -10.64 2.54 -6.00
C ASP A 120 -11.22 2.26 -7.39
N LYS A 121 -10.75 3.02 -8.38
CA LYS A 121 -11.09 2.82 -9.78
C LYS A 121 -9.91 2.17 -10.50
N ASP A 122 -10.15 1.08 -11.21
CA ASP A 122 -9.11 0.34 -11.94
C ASP A 122 -8.16 1.23 -12.78
N PRO A 123 -8.64 2.22 -13.57
CA PRO A 123 -7.73 3.09 -14.32
C PRO A 123 -6.81 3.93 -13.41
N ALA A 124 -7.30 4.39 -12.27
CA ALA A 124 -6.50 5.18 -11.31
C ALA A 124 -5.48 4.29 -10.61
N ALA A 125 -5.88 3.10 -10.16
CA ALA A 125 -5.01 2.11 -9.55
C ALA A 125 -3.88 1.67 -10.51
N ARG A 126 -4.21 1.33 -11.77
CA ARG A 126 -3.22 0.99 -12.81
C ARG A 126 -2.27 2.14 -13.11
N GLY A 127 -2.80 3.36 -13.23
CA GLY A 127 -1.98 4.56 -13.44
C GLY A 127 -1.04 4.87 -12.28
N PHE A 128 -1.43 4.51 -11.06
CA PHE A 128 -0.57 4.61 -9.88
C PHE A 128 0.51 3.52 -9.87
N LEU A 129 0.14 2.25 -10.08
CA LEU A 129 1.08 1.12 -10.16
C LEU A 129 2.12 1.29 -11.29
N ALA A 130 1.74 1.92 -12.41
CA ALA A 130 2.70 2.23 -13.48
C ALA A 130 3.81 3.20 -13.05
N LYS A 131 3.55 4.05 -12.06
CA LYS A 131 4.52 5.01 -11.52
C LYS A 131 5.24 4.49 -10.27
N ARG A 132 4.59 3.62 -9.52
CA ARG A 132 5.07 3.05 -8.25
C ARG A 132 4.75 1.55 -8.22
N PRO A 133 5.53 0.75 -8.93
CA PRO A 133 5.27 -0.66 -9.07
C PRO A 133 5.46 -1.41 -7.76
N LEU A 134 4.67 -2.47 -7.57
CA LEU A 134 4.83 -3.42 -6.47
C LEU A 134 5.38 -4.76 -7.02
N PRO A 135 6.31 -5.44 -6.32
CA PRO A 135 6.83 -6.73 -6.76
C PRO A 135 5.84 -7.89 -6.58
N PHE A 136 4.62 -7.61 -6.14
CA PHE A 136 3.54 -8.57 -5.92
C PHE A 136 2.23 -8.08 -6.56
N PRO A 137 1.26 -8.97 -6.82
CA PRO A 137 -0.02 -8.60 -7.41
C PRO A 137 -0.94 -7.92 -6.39
N SER A 138 -1.88 -7.13 -6.91
CA SER A 138 -2.99 -6.57 -6.13
C SER A 138 -4.33 -7.04 -6.68
N TYR A 139 -5.28 -7.36 -5.81
CA TYR A 139 -6.65 -7.71 -6.17
C TYR A 139 -7.57 -6.51 -6.07
N THR A 140 -8.48 -6.34 -7.04
CA THR A 140 -9.45 -5.24 -7.01
C THR A 140 -10.61 -5.57 -6.07
N ASP A 141 -10.98 -4.59 -5.25
CA ASP A 141 -12.08 -4.67 -4.28
C ASP A 141 -12.87 -3.35 -4.23
N PRO A 142 -13.47 -2.92 -5.36
CA PRO A 142 -14.08 -1.59 -5.46
C PRO A 142 -15.27 -1.41 -4.50
N ALA A 143 -15.99 -2.48 -4.17
CA ALA A 143 -17.12 -2.48 -3.23
C ALA A 143 -16.72 -2.82 -1.78
N SER A 144 -15.43 -3.04 -1.51
CA SER A 144 -14.92 -3.46 -0.18
C SER A 144 -15.46 -4.81 0.31
N GLU A 145 -15.92 -5.69 -0.56
CA GLU A 145 -16.45 -7.00 -0.17
C GLU A 145 -15.37 -7.86 0.48
N ILE A 146 -14.17 -7.91 -0.13
CA ILE A 146 -13.02 -8.62 0.43
C ILE A 146 -12.58 -7.98 1.74
N ALA A 147 -12.49 -6.63 1.77
CA ALA A 147 -12.09 -5.90 2.97
C ALA A 147 -13.04 -6.12 4.14
N TYR A 148 -14.37 -6.19 3.89
CA TYR A 148 -15.38 -6.51 4.93
C TYR A 148 -15.24 -7.94 5.42
N ASP A 149 -15.11 -8.91 4.52
CA ASP A 149 -14.91 -10.32 4.86
C ASP A 149 -13.65 -10.53 5.70
N ARG A 150 -12.56 -9.86 5.33
CA ARG A 150 -11.27 -9.87 6.04
C ARG A 150 -11.24 -9.01 7.30
N LYS A 151 -12.30 -8.26 7.65
CA LYS A 151 -12.38 -7.34 8.79
C LYS A 151 -11.34 -6.22 8.76
N ILE A 152 -10.94 -5.77 7.56
CA ILE A 152 -10.01 -4.65 7.33
C ILE A 152 -10.68 -3.50 6.57
N ALA A 153 -12.01 -3.36 6.66
CA ALA A 153 -12.75 -2.30 5.97
C ALA A 153 -12.64 -0.93 6.65
N ALA A 154 -12.26 -0.87 7.94
CA ALA A 154 -12.43 0.30 8.79
C ALA A 154 -11.56 1.52 8.42
N GLY A 155 -10.45 1.36 7.68
CA GLY A 155 -9.52 2.46 7.38
C GLY A 155 -8.55 2.16 6.27
N PHE A 156 -7.67 3.13 5.96
CA PHE A 156 -6.59 3.02 5.00
C PHE A 156 -5.30 3.67 5.54
N PRO A 157 -4.14 3.02 5.29
CA PRO A 157 -3.99 1.61 4.92
C PRO A 157 -4.30 0.68 6.09
N MET A 158 -4.45 -0.61 5.78
CA MET A 158 -4.47 -1.68 6.79
C MET A 158 -3.66 -2.87 6.27
N THR A 159 -2.87 -3.48 7.15
CA THR A 159 -2.06 -4.64 6.80
C THR A 159 -2.44 -5.83 7.67
N GLN A 160 -2.72 -6.97 7.04
CA GLN A 160 -3.10 -8.19 7.73
C GLN A 160 -2.01 -9.25 7.56
N PHE A 161 -1.64 -9.88 8.66
CA PHE A 161 -0.67 -10.96 8.74
C PHE A 161 -1.40 -12.28 8.93
N ILE A 162 -1.14 -13.23 8.06
CA ILE A 162 -1.79 -14.55 8.04
C ILE A 162 -0.73 -15.59 8.33
N GLY A 163 -0.96 -16.40 9.35
CA GLY A 163 -0.08 -17.52 9.73
C GLY A 163 -0.12 -18.67 8.71
N ARG A 164 0.78 -19.63 8.86
CA ARG A 164 0.82 -20.85 8.02
C ARG A 164 -0.44 -21.70 8.14
N ASP A 165 -1.16 -21.56 9.25
CA ASP A 165 -2.47 -22.20 9.48
C ASP A 165 -3.62 -21.56 8.69
N GLY A 166 -3.36 -20.38 8.05
CA GLY A 166 -4.34 -19.58 7.33
C GLY A 166 -5.15 -18.64 8.22
N GLU A 167 -4.86 -18.61 9.51
CA GLU A 167 -5.55 -17.73 10.45
C GLU A 167 -4.90 -16.34 10.51
N VAL A 168 -5.70 -15.34 10.89
CA VAL A 168 -5.19 -13.97 11.07
C VAL A 168 -4.39 -13.89 12.37
N ALA A 169 -3.07 -13.78 12.24
CA ALA A 169 -2.16 -13.62 13.37
C ALA A 169 -2.19 -12.18 13.93
N TYR A 170 -2.27 -11.18 13.03
CA TYR A 170 -2.28 -9.77 13.43
C TYR A 170 -2.90 -8.88 12.35
N THR A 171 -3.40 -7.72 12.76
CA THR A 171 -3.86 -6.66 11.85
C THR A 171 -3.29 -5.32 12.32
N HIS A 172 -2.42 -4.74 11.49
CA HIS A 172 -1.89 -3.40 11.68
C HIS A 172 -2.85 -2.37 11.06
N THR A 173 -3.13 -1.30 11.81
CA THR A 173 -3.99 -0.20 11.35
C THR A 173 -3.16 1.06 11.18
N GLY A 174 -3.23 1.66 10.01
CA GLY A 174 -2.44 2.84 9.62
C GLY A 174 -1.19 2.47 8.82
N PRO A 175 -0.44 3.48 8.35
CA PRO A 175 0.74 3.26 7.52
C PRO A 175 1.93 2.79 8.34
N TYR A 176 2.75 1.92 7.75
CA TYR A 176 4.13 1.75 8.18
C TYR A 176 4.94 2.99 7.78
N THR A 177 5.70 3.52 8.73
CA THR A 177 6.55 4.71 8.54
C THR A 177 8.03 4.38 8.50
N SER A 178 8.40 3.16 8.90
CA SER A 178 9.76 2.62 8.78
C SER A 178 9.75 1.16 8.31
N ALA A 179 10.83 0.73 7.66
CA ALA A 179 11.01 -0.66 7.27
C ALA A 179 11.13 -1.56 8.51
N ASP A 180 11.80 -1.07 9.55
CA ASP A 180 12.04 -1.81 10.80
C ASP A 180 10.73 -2.21 11.51
N ASP A 181 9.69 -1.34 11.45
CA ASP A 181 8.40 -1.63 12.06
C ASP A 181 7.67 -2.77 11.32
N LEU A 182 7.69 -2.77 9.98
CA LEU A 182 7.10 -3.86 9.18
C LEU A 182 7.89 -5.16 9.38
N GLU A 183 9.21 -5.09 9.43
CA GLU A 183 10.09 -6.22 9.68
C GLU A 183 9.81 -6.86 11.05
N ALA A 184 9.74 -6.05 12.10
CA ALA A 184 9.42 -6.51 13.44
C ALA A 184 8.07 -7.23 13.52
N ASP A 185 7.05 -6.74 12.79
CA ASP A 185 5.75 -7.41 12.73
C ASP A 185 5.81 -8.72 11.91
N ILE A 186 6.57 -8.77 10.80
CA ILE A 186 6.79 -10.01 10.03
C ILE A 186 7.46 -11.07 10.92
N GLU A 187 8.55 -10.71 11.58
CA GLU A 187 9.28 -11.62 12.48
C GLU A 187 8.40 -12.12 13.64
N LYS A 188 7.63 -11.23 14.23
CA LYS A 188 6.82 -11.54 15.40
C LYS A 188 5.61 -12.42 15.11
N TYR A 189 4.97 -12.24 13.96
CA TYR A 189 3.66 -12.84 13.70
C TYR A 189 3.69 -13.94 12.63
N LEU A 190 4.76 -14.04 11.82
CA LEU A 190 4.85 -15.00 10.71
C LEU A 190 5.97 -16.03 10.83
N ASN A 191 6.86 -15.90 11.82
CA ASN A 191 7.96 -16.84 12.09
C ASN A 191 7.65 -17.82 13.21
#